data_3e6f4274f9785be8236e0ce6794df684
#
_entry.id   3e6f4274f9785be8236e0ce6794df684
#
_cell.length_a   1.000
_cell.length_b   1.000
_cell.length_c   1.000
_cell.angle_alpha   90.00
_cell.angle_beta   90.00
_cell.angle_gamma   90.00
#
_symmetry.space_group_name_H-M   'P 1'
#
loop_
_entity.id
_entity.type
_entity.pdbx_description
1 polymer ?
#
loop_
_entity_poly.entity_id
_entity_poly.type
_entity_poly.pdbx_seq_one_letter_code
_entity_poly.pdbx_strand_id
1 'polypeptide(L)'
;MFTHYCTTEVPQHHEYGFWREVIAKNYFHLQLDFRNNQRFKGELQAWELGMVSLSKLDCSALRYQRLRQHCQAGDPQILVTVPLRSEVEFSQLGRQTRCAPGQFILEHSDEPYEFSHGAENSMWVIKVPESALKSRIGSTGRFCAQHFDTTSGMGQLFSDYLQLITRHCDRQPSEAALSLMGVQLIDLLGTTLKEVPSVLQSSVSVVRSAHLARIDAYVRAHLTDPGLSPEALAARHGISLRYLHALFKDTGQSVAQWIRDLRLQSAYEQLVAAPAGASLAQLAYACGFNDQTQFNHAFKRRYLHSPGELLKSRRATRSH
;
A
#
# COMPACT_ATOMS: atom_id res chain seq x y z
N MET A 1 -5.06 22.11 -11.48
CA MET A 1 -4.02 22.01 -12.56
C MET A 1 -4.12 20.62 -13.16
N PHE A 2 -4.01 20.49 -14.49
CA PHE A 2 -3.97 19.18 -15.19
C PHE A 2 -2.53 18.84 -15.55
N THR A 3 -2.12 17.60 -15.37
CA THR A 3 -0.83 17.09 -15.82
C THR A 3 -1.00 15.75 -16.51
N HIS A 4 -0.17 15.50 -17.53
CA HIS A 4 -0.18 14.27 -18.32
C HIS A 4 1.25 13.77 -18.48
N TYR A 5 1.46 12.48 -18.32
CA TYR A 5 2.74 11.80 -18.46
C TYR A 5 2.54 10.48 -19.21
N CYS A 6 3.36 10.23 -20.22
CA CYS A 6 3.29 9.01 -21.02
C CYS A 6 4.70 8.47 -21.28
N THR A 7 4.91 7.17 -21.07
CA THR A 7 6.22 6.53 -21.34
C THR A 7 6.58 6.52 -22.83
N THR A 8 5.60 6.72 -23.73
CA THR A 8 5.90 6.83 -25.17
C THR A 8 6.63 8.14 -25.54
N GLU A 9 6.67 9.11 -24.63
CA GLU A 9 7.33 10.40 -24.84
C GLU A 9 8.85 10.35 -24.53
N VAL A 10 9.33 9.23 -24.00
CA VAL A 10 10.75 9.04 -23.64
C VAL A 10 11.36 7.83 -24.38
N PRO A 11 12.69 7.83 -24.60
CA PRO A 11 13.38 6.66 -25.16
C PRO A 11 13.17 5.41 -24.30
N GLN A 12 13.09 4.25 -24.92
CA GLN A 12 12.79 2.96 -24.28
C GLN A 12 13.67 2.66 -23.06
N HIS A 13 14.96 2.98 -23.11
CA HIS A 13 15.89 2.72 -22.01
C HIS A 13 15.67 3.66 -20.81
N HIS A 14 14.89 4.73 -20.94
CA HIS A 14 14.54 5.66 -19.86
C HIS A 14 13.14 5.40 -19.27
N GLU A 15 12.29 4.52 -19.86
CA GLU A 15 10.91 4.33 -19.46
C GLU A 15 10.76 3.98 -17.97
N TYR A 16 11.61 3.10 -17.45
CA TYR A 16 11.57 2.70 -16.02
C TYR A 16 11.96 3.83 -15.06
N GLY A 17 13.00 4.61 -15.41
CA GLY A 17 13.44 5.77 -14.63
C GLY A 17 12.37 6.85 -14.62
N PHE A 18 11.89 7.23 -15.79
CA PHE A 18 10.83 8.20 -15.98
C PHE A 18 9.57 7.82 -15.17
N TRP A 19 9.14 6.55 -15.24
CA TRP A 19 7.95 6.12 -14.50
C TRP A 19 8.11 6.19 -12.99
N ARG A 20 9.31 5.86 -12.47
CA ARG A 20 9.61 6.04 -11.04
C ARG A 20 9.49 7.50 -10.60
N GLU A 21 9.98 8.42 -11.41
CA GLU A 21 9.87 9.87 -11.13
C GLU A 21 8.42 10.34 -11.19
N VAL A 22 7.64 9.90 -12.19
CA VAL A 22 6.21 10.22 -12.33
C VAL A 22 5.43 9.74 -11.09
N ILE A 23 5.64 8.51 -10.65
CA ILE A 23 4.98 7.95 -9.47
C ILE A 23 5.41 8.70 -8.20
N ALA A 24 6.71 8.96 -8.02
CA ALA A 24 7.21 9.69 -6.85
C ALA A 24 6.66 11.11 -6.75
N LYS A 25 6.50 11.79 -7.89
CA LYS A 25 5.99 13.17 -7.98
C LYS A 25 4.49 13.26 -7.68
N ASN A 26 3.69 12.33 -8.20
CA ASN A 26 2.22 12.39 -8.10
C ASN A 26 1.68 11.70 -6.84
N TYR A 27 2.36 10.67 -6.36
CA TYR A 27 1.95 9.94 -5.16
C TYR A 27 2.99 10.07 -4.06
N PHE A 28 3.90 9.10 -3.99
CA PHE A 28 4.94 8.99 -2.97
C PHE A 28 6.18 8.31 -3.54
N HIS A 29 7.29 8.41 -2.83
CA HIS A 29 8.44 7.55 -3.09
C HIS A 29 8.07 6.09 -2.83
N LEU A 30 8.08 5.28 -3.87
CA LEU A 30 7.78 3.85 -3.87
C LEU A 30 8.92 3.09 -4.53
N GLN A 31 9.17 1.88 -4.07
CA GLN A 31 9.95 0.94 -4.83
C GLN A 31 9.04 0.28 -5.87
N LEU A 32 9.45 0.34 -7.14
CA LEU A 32 8.72 -0.24 -8.27
C LEU A 32 9.45 -1.48 -8.78
N ASP A 33 8.73 -2.60 -8.88
CA ASP A 33 9.22 -3.87 -9.43
C ASP A 33 8.45 -4.18 -10.71
N PHE A 34 9.14 -4.01 -11.85
CA PHE A 34 8.59 -4.20 -13.19
C PHE A 34 8.64 -5.68 -13.54
N ARG A 35 7.48 -6.35 -13.59
CA ARG A 35 7.37 -7.81 -13.66
C ARG A 35 7.61 -8.46 -15.02
N ASN A 36 7.72 -7.69 -16.11
CA ASN A 36 7.90 -8.22 -17.45
C ASN A 36 9.18 -7.72 -18.12
N ASN A 37 9.89 -8.61 -18.81
CA ASN A 37 10.98 -8.26 -19.74
C ASN A 37 10.48 -7.61 -21.04
N GLN A 38 9.21 -7.31 -21.15
CA GLN A 38 8.60 -6.60 -22.27
C GLN A 38 8.68 -5.09 -22.02
N ARG A 39 8.54 -4.32 -23.10
CA ARG A 39 8.49 -2.87 -23.04
C ARG A 39 7.38 -2.42 -22.06
N PHE A 40 7.78 -1.62 -21.08
CA PHE A 40 6.83 -1.07 -20.11
C PHE A 40 6.04 0.07 -20.73
N LYS A 41 4.73 0.05 -20.54
CA LYS A 41 3.82 1.13 -20.92
C LYS A 41 3.20 1.71 -19.67
N GLY A 42 3.24 3.02 -19.54
CA GLY A 42 2.59 3.75 -18.46
C GLY A 42 2.09 5.10 -18.93
N GLU A 43 0.87 5.44 -18.56
CA GLU A 43 0.24 6.73 -18.77
C GLU A 43 -0.43 7.17 -17.48
N LEU A 44 -0.24 8.42 -17.10
CA LEU A 44 -0.86 9.04 -15.94
C LEU A 44 -1.41 10.41 -16.31
N GLN A 45 -2.70 10.59 -16.05
CA GLN A 45 -3.41 11.86 -16.14
C GLN A 45 -3.80 12.27 -14.72
N ALA A 46 -3.51 13.49 -14.29
CA ALA A 46 -3.81 13.95 -12.95
C ALA A 46 -4.46 15.35 -12.94
N TRP A 47 -5.42 15.52 -12.04
CA TRP A 47 -6.19 16.73 -11.80
C TRP A 47 -6.14 17.11 -10.32
N GLU A 48 -5.89 18.36 -10.02
CA GLU A 48 -5.99 18.90 -8.67
C GLU A 48 -7.40 19.45 -8.44
N LEU A 49 -8.10 18.89 -7.46
CA LEU A 49 -9.48 19.24 -7.07
C LEU A 49 -9.47 19.91 -5.67
N GLY A 50 -8.76 21.02 -5.53
CA GLY A 50 -8.50 21.66 -4.24
C GLY A 50 -7.55 20.82 -3.39
N MET A 51 -8.05 20.26 -2.26
CA MET A 51 -7.23 19.40 -1.39
C MET A 51 -7.14 17.94 -1.88
N VAL A 52 -7.89 17.56 -2.91
CA VAL A 52 -7.92 16.21 -3.48
C VAL A 52 -7.13 16.18 -4.76
N SER A 53 -6.25 15.20 -4.92
CA SER A 53 -5.66 14.88 -6.22
C SER A 53 -6.36 13.65 -6.79
N LEU A 54 -6.87 13.77 -8.00
CA LEU A 54 -7.48 12.70 -8.76
C LEU A 54 -6.58 12.32 -9.92
N SER A 55 -6.34 11.04 -10.13
CA SER A 55 -5.56 10.59 -11.28
C SER A 55 -6.14 9.34 -11.93
N LYS A 56 -5.95 9.24 -13.23
CA LYS A 56 -6.14 8.03 -14.01
C LYS A 56 -4.77 7.45 -14.34
N LEU A 57 -4.57 6.21 -13.96
CA LEU A 57 -3.32 5.48 -14.11
C LEU A 57 -3.56 4.26 -14.99
N ASP A 58 -2.94 4.25 -16.17
CA ASP A 58 -2.92 3.12 -17.10
C ASP A 58 -1.49 2.59 -17.17
N CYS A 59 -1.24 1.32 -16.84
CA CYS A 59 0.11 0.77 -16.93
C CYS A 59 0.16 -0.76 -17.07
N SER A 60 1.32 -1.23 -17.60
CA SER A 60 1.69 -2.63 -17.63
C SER A 60 1.78 -3.21 -16.22
N ALA A 61 1.79 -4.57 -16.11
CA ALA A 61 1.93 -5.27 -14.83
C ALA A 61 3.08 -4.72 -13.98
N LEU A 62 2.78 -4.35 -12.73
CA LEU A 62 3.70 -3.64 -11.85
C LEU A 62 3.41 -3.97 -10.38
N ARG A 63 4.44 -3.98 -9.58
CA ARG A 63 4.38 -4.08 -8.13
C ARG A 63 4.95 -2.82 -7.51
N TYR A 64 4.21 -2.23 -6.60
CA TYR A 64 4.56 -1.04 -5.84
C TYR A 64 4.79 -1.45 -4.39
N GLN A 65 5.88 -0.99 -3.80
CA GLN A 65 6.19 -1.23 -2.39
C GLN A 65 6.48 0.10 -1.70
N ARG A 66 5.71 0.43 -0.68
CA ARG A 66 6.02 1.51 0.22
C ARG A 66 6.80 0.95 1.40
N LEU A 67 8.07 1.27 1.46
CA LEU A 67 8.95 0.82 2.53
C LEU A 67 8.84 1.77 3.74
N ARG A 68 9.18 1.29 4.93
CA ARG A 68 9.10 2.07 6.17
C ARG A 68 9.87 3.39 6.09
N GLN A 69 11.03 3.40 5.45
CA GLN A 69 11.83 4.61 5.22
C GLN A 69 11.10 5.66 4.38
N HIS A 70 10.11 5.26 3.58
CA HIS A 70 9.30 6.15 2.75
C HIS A 70 8.11 6.76 3.52
N CYS A 71 7.79 6.22 4.72
CA CYS A 71 6.61 6.63 5.49
C CYS A 71 6.87 7.79 6.46
N GLN A 72 8.09 8.28 6.56
CA GLN A 72 8.51 9.24 7.59
C GLN A 72 8.34 10.71 7.19
N ALA A 73 7.91 11.02 5.97
CA ALA A 73 7.84 12.38 5.45
C ALA A 73 6.41 12.79 5.05
N GLY A 74 5.98 13.95 5.54
CA GLY A 74 4.76 14.64 5.13
C GLY A 74 3.52 14.29 5.97
N ASP A 75 2.43 15.02 5.69
CA ASP A 75 1.14 14.77 6.32
C ASP A 75 0.54 13.44 5.83
N PRO A 76 -0.10 12.67 6.73
CA PRO A 76 -0.75 11.41 6.36
C PRO A 76 -1.81 11.62 5.27
N GLN A 77 -1.73 10.80 4.23
CA GLN A 77 -2.66 10.79 3.10
C GLN A 77 -3.34 9.44 3.00
N ILE A 78 -4.56 9.44 2.49
CA ILE A 78 -5.28 8.24 2.09
C ILE A 78 -5.31 8.18 0.57
N LEU A 79 -4.93 7.04 0.00
CA LEU A 79 -5.23 6.74 -1.40
C LEU A 79 -6.46 5.85 -1.47
N VAL A 80 -7.33 6.17 -2.42
CA VAL A 80 -8.47 5.34 -2.78
C VAL A 80 -8.24 4.87 -4.20
N THR A 81 -8.00 3.57 -4.37
CA THR A 81 -7.73 2.98 -5.68
C THR A 81 -8.95 2.21 -6.17
N VAL A 82 -9.43 2.56 -7.36
CA VAL A 82 -10.57 1.95 -8.06
C VAL A 82 -10.06 1.28 -9.32
N PRO A 83 -9.84 -0.04 -9.34
CA PRO A 83 -9.43 -0.77 -10.53
C PRO A 83 -10.55 -0.82 -11.57
N LEU A 84 -10.21 -0.69 -12.87
CA LEU A 84 -11.16 -0.65 -13.98
C LEU A 84 -11.05 -1.86 -14.92
N ARG A 85 -9.87 -2.49 -15.05
CA ARG A 85 -9.63 -3.57 -16.01
C ARG A 85 -9.30 -4.90 -15.36
N SER A 86 -8.37 -4.92 -14.41
CA SER A 86 -7.90 -6.14 -13.79
C SER A 86 -7.89 -6.02 -12.27
N GLU A 87 -7.96 -7.16 -11.59
CA GLU A 87 -7.85 -7.26 -10.13
C GLU A 87 -6.50 -6.75 -9.66
N VAL A 88 -6.49 -6.10 -8.51
CA VAL A 88 -5.29 -5.69 -7.79
C VAL A 88 -5.16 -6.46 -6.48
N GLU A 89 -3.95 -6.76 -6.07
CA GLU A 89 -3.62 -7.34 -4.77
C GLU A 89 -3.00 -6.26 -3.89
N PHE A 90 -3.49 -6.15 -2.68
CA PHE A 90 -3.05 -5.14 -1.72
C PHE A 90 -2.84 -5.74 -0.33
N SER A 91 -1.74 -5.35 0.31
CA SER A 91 -1.46 -5.72 1.71
C SER A 91 -0.92 -4.54 2.51
N GLN A 92 -1.50 -4.30 3.68
CA GLN A 92 -1.10 -3.27 4.64
C GLN A 92 -1.57 -3.63 6.05
N LEU A 93 -0.82 -3.25 7.10
CA LEU A 93 -1.18 -3.48 8.51
C LEU A 93 -1.48 -4.95 8.85
N GLY A 94 -0.77 -5.88 8.23
CA GLY A 94 -0.99 -7.32 8.43
C GLY A 94 -2.27 -7.86 7.80
N ARG A 95 -2.99 -7.07 7.00
CA ARG A 95 -4.16 -7.48 6.23
C ARG A 95 -3.80 -7.60 4.76
N GLN A 96 -4.49 -8.48 4.07
CA GLN A 96 -4.36 -8.67 2.63
C GLN A 96 -5.74 -8.74 2.00
N THR A 97 -5.91 -8.10 0.85
CA THR A 97 -7.16 -8.10 0.10
C THR A 97 -6.89 -8.16 -1.40
N ARG A 98 -7.89 -8.59 -2.15
CA ARG A 98 -7.97 -8.46 -3.60
C ARG A 98 -9.12 -7.53 -3.92
N CYS A 99 -8.93 -6.67 -4.90
CA CYS A 99 -9.93 -5.72 -5.32
C CYS A 99 -10.12 -5.83 -6.84
N ALA A 100 -11.29 -6.26 -7.23
CA ALA A 100 -11.69 -6.40 -8.63
C ALA A 100 -12.32 -5.11 -9.17
N PRO A 101 -12.45 -4.95 -10.51
CA PRO A 101 -13.32 -3.93 -11.08
C PRO A 101 -14.73 -3.95 -10.48
N GLY A 102 -15.29 -2.78 -10.21
CA GLY A 102 -16.54 -2.64 -9.46
C GLY A 102 -16.35 -2.54 -7.93
N GLN A 103 -15.12 -2.42 -7.48
CA GLN A 103 -14.73 -2.25 -6.08
C GLN A 103 -13.68 -1.15 -5.94
N PHE A 104 -13.40 -0.72 -4.70
CA PHE A 104 -12.25 0.13 -4.38
C PHE A 104 -11.59 -0.31 -3.06
N ILE A 105 -10.35 0.11 -2.86
CA ILE A 105 -9.58 -0.08 -1.61
C ILE A 105 -9.08 1.24 -1.06
N LEU A 106 -8.76 1.24 0.25
CA LEU A 106 -8.09 2.34 0.92
C LEU A 106 -6.67 1.93 1.33
N GLU A 107 -5.72 2.84 1.09
CA GLU A 107 -4.31 2.72 1.39
C GLU A 107 -3.87 3.89 2.27
N HIS A 108 -3.11 3.64 3.33
CA HIS A 108 -2.52 4.66 4.20
C HIS A 108 -1.09 4.97 3.80
N SER A 109 -0.77 6.23 3.56
CA SER A 109 0.56 6.65 3.10
C SER A 109 1.65 6.60 4.18
N ASP A 110 1.28 6.67 5.45
CA ASP A 110 2.18 6.67 6.62
C ASP A 110 2.55 5.27 7.11
N GLU A 111 1.99 4.22 6.50
CA GLU A 111 2.28 2.83 6.80
C GLU A 111 2.83 2.07 5.60
N PRO A 112 3.79 1.14 5.81
CA PRO A 112 4.30 0.29 4.75
C PRO A 112 3.19 -0.54 4.09
N TYR A 113 3.26 -0.70 2.77
CA TYR A 113 2.31 -1.52 2.03
C TYR A 113 2.93 -2.14 0.77
N GLU A 114 2.23 -3.11 0.25
CA GLU A 114 2.48 -3.70 -1.05
C GLU A 114 1.18 -3.68 -1.86
N PHE A 115 1.28 -3.15 -3.08
CA PHE A 115 0.22 -3.10 -4.07
C PHE A 115 0.71 -3.70 -5.38
N SER A 116 -0.07 -4.55 -6.03
CA SER A 116 0.35 -5.13 -7.30
C SER A 116 -0.82 -5.53 -8.21
N HIS A 117 -0.55 -5.56 -9.50
CA HIS A 117 -1.41 -6.16 -10.51
C HIS A 117 -0.55 -6.96 -11.49
N GLY A 118 -1.04 -8.16 -11.83
CA GLY A 118 -0.31 -9.12 -12.65
C GLY A 118 -0.51 -8.94 -14.16
N ALA A 119 -1.44 -8.08 -14.57
CA ALA A 119 -1.75 -7.76 -15.96
C ALA A 119 -1.78 -6.24 -16.15
N GLU A 120 -1.87 -5.78 -17.41
CA GLU A 120 -2.16 -4.37 -17.71
C GLU A 120 -3.43 -3.93 -16.99
N ASN A 121 -3.38 -2.77 -16.35
CA ASN A 121 -4.51 -2.23 -15.60
C ASN A 121 -4.74 -0.75 -15.92
N SER A 122 -5.99 -0.34 -15.76
CA SER A 122 -6.45 1.03 -15.69
C SER A 122 -7.09 1.25 -14.34
N MET A 123 -6.79 2.33 -13.66
CA MET A 123 -7.35 2.60 -12.32
C MET A 123 -7.51 4.09 -12.08
N TRP A 124 -8.55 4.44 -11.33
CA TRP A 124 -8.64 5.74 -10.69
C TRP A 124 -7.91 5.67 -9.36
N VAL A 125 -7.12 6.70 -9.08
CA VAL A 125 -6.47 6.89 -7.78
C VAL A 125 -6.82 8.28 -7.26
N ILE A 126 -7.45 8.32 -6.08
CA ILE A 126 -7.83 9.54 -5.39
C ILE A 126 -6.93 9.67 -4.18
N LYS A 127 -6.17 10.76 -4.09
CA LYS A 127 -5.33 11.06 -2.93
C LYS A 127 -5.96 12.18 -2.13
N VAL A 128 -6.23 11.92 -0.85
CA VAL A 128 -6.87 12.87 0.07
C VAL A 128 -6.08 12.98 1.37
N PRO A 129 -6.00 14.16 2.02
CA PRO A 129 -5.46 14.28 3.37
C PRO A 129 -6.26 13.39 4.33
N GLU A 130 -5.57 12.59 5.16
CA GLU A 130 -6.25 11.74 6.14
C GLU A 130 -7.15 12.55 7.07
N SER A 131 -6.72 13.74 7.49
CA SER A 131 -7.49 14.66 8.33
C SER A 131 -8.86 15.01 7.76
N ALA A 132 -8.94 15.20 6.43
CA ALA A 132 -10.18 15.53 5.74
C ALA A 132 -11.18 14.36 5.75
N LEU A 133 -10.71 13.13 5.58
CA LEU A 133 -11.56 11.94 5.68
C LEU A 133 -11.89 11.62 7.15
N LYS A 134 -10.91 11.74 8.06
CA LYS A 134 -11.07 11.49 9.50
C LYS A 134 -12.12 12.39 10.15
N SER A 135 -12.25 13.63 9.72
CA SER A 135 -13.29 14.56 10.20
C SER A 135 -14.72 14.07 9.86
N ARG A 136 -14.88 13.23 8.84
CA ARG A 136 -16.18 12.71 8.37
C ARG A 136 -16.54 11.35 8.95
N ILE A 137 -15.56 10.46 9.08
CA ILE A 137 -15.82 9.05 9.41
C ILE A 137 -15.14 8.59 10.71
N GLY A 138 -14.38 9.44 11.37
CA GLY A 138 -13.55 9.06 12.52
C GLY A 138 -12.29 8.31 12.08
N SER A 139 -11.89 7.28 12.85
CA SER A 139 -10.67 6.52 12.53
C SER A 139 -10.76 5.85 11.16
N THR A 140 -9.74 6.07 10.33
CA THR A 140 -9.60 5.55 8.96
C THR A 140 -8.98 4.15 8.91
N GLY A 141 -8.16 3.79 9.90
CA GLY A 141 -7.42 2.51 9.92
C GLY A 141 -8.28 1.25 9.89
N ARG A 142 -9.54 1.35 10.31
CA ARG A 142 -10.50 0.22 10.24
C ARG A 142 -10.90 -0.13 8.80
N PHE A 143 -10.79 0.79 7.85
CA PHE A 143 -11.13 0.62 6.45
C PHE A 143 -9.94 0.17 5.59
N CYS A 144 -8.73 0.20 6.15
CA CYS A 144 -7.51 -0.16 5.46
C CYS A 144 -7.50 -1.63 5.05
N ALA A 145 -7.00 -1.91 3.85
CA ALA A 145 -6.89 -3.24 3.26
C ALA A 145 -8.22 -4.03 3.29
N GLN A 146 -9.31 -3.33 3.01
CA GLN A 146 -10.64 -3.90 2.72
C GLN A 146 -11.08 -3.38 1.35
N HIS A 147 -11.87 -4.18 0.64
CA HIS A 147 -12.52 -3.74 -0.59
C HIS A 147 -13.97 -3.32 -0.32
N PHE A 148 -14.44 -2.34 -1.08
CA PHE A 148 -15.76 -1.74 -0.96
C PHE A 148 -16.46 -1.81 -2.32
N ASP A 149 -17.73 -2.20 -2.32
CA ASP A 149 -18.53 -2.29 -3.54
C ASP A 149 -18.85 -0.91 -4.13
N THR A 150 -18.76 -0.79 -5.46
CA THR A 150 -19.16 0.40 -6.23
C THR A 150 -20.27 0.10 -7.25
N THR A 151 -20.92 -1.06 -7.13
CA THR A 151 -21.95 -1.50 -8.08
C THR A 151 -23.37 -1.23 -7.56
N SER A 152 -23.50 -0.82 -6.30
CA SER A 152 -24.79 -0.56 -5.66
C SER A 152 -24.71 0.55 -4.62
N GLY A 153 -25.86 1.10 -4.23
CA GLY A 153 -26.02 2.08 -3.15
C GLY A 153 -25.14 3.33 -3.28
N MET A 154 -24.60 3.79 -2.16
CA MET A 154 -23.71 4.97 -2.13
C MET A 154 -22.36 4.71 -2.81
N GLY A 155 -21.91 3.47 -2.85
CA GLY A 155 -20.69 3.11 -3.61
C GLY A 155 -20.85 3.31 -5.10
N GLN A 156 -22.02 2.99 -5.65
CA GLN A 156 -22.34 3.29 -7.06
C GLN A 156 -22.38 4.79 -7.30
N LEU A 157 -23.06 5.55 -6.45
CA LEU A 157 -23.13 7.02 -6.58
C LEU A 157 -21.74 7.66 -6.52
N PHE A 158 -20.85 7.17 -5.63
CA PHE A 158 -19.45 7.59 -5.58
C PHE A 158 -18.72 7.32 -6.89
N SER A 159 -18.87 6.12 -7.46
CA SER A 159 -18.26 5.73 -8.73
C SER A 159 -18.80 6.55 -9.91
N ASP A 160 -20.11 6.77 -9.98
CA ASP A 160 -20.75 7.57 -11.02
C ASP A 160 -20.32 9.04 -10.94
N TYR A 161 -20.20 9.58 -9.72
CA TYR A 161 -19.70 10.93 -9.49
C TYR A 161 -18.24 11.08 -9.92
N LEU A 162 -17.40 10.09 -9.64
CA LEU A 162 -16.01 10.06 -10.08
C LEU A 162 -15.90 10.12 -11.60
N GLN A 163 -16.72 9.36 -12.33
CA GLN A 163 -16.79 9.41 -13.80
C GLN A 163 -17.33 10.76 -14.30
N LEU A 164 -18.26 11.37 -13.58
CA LEU A 164 -18.81 12.70 -13.92
C LEU A 164 -17.74 13.77 -13.80
N ILE A 165 -16.99 13.79 -12.68
CA ILE A 165 -15.89 14.75 -12.46
C ILE A 165 -14.92 14.72 -13.64
N THR A 166 -14.47 13.54 -14.05
CA THR A 166 -13.45 13.40 -15.10
C THR A 166 -13.91 14.00 -16.43
N ARG A 167 -15.18 13.80 -16.82
CA ARG A 167 -15.77 14.43 -18.01
C ARG A 167 -15.83 15.96 -17.92
N HIS A 168 -15.98 16.48 -16.69
CA HIS A 168 -16.02 17.94 -16.47
C HIS A 168 -14.64 18.56 -16.36
N CYS A 169 -13.63 17.84 -15.88
CA CYS A 169 -12.26 18.31 -15.84
C CYS A 169 -11.70 18.64 -17.24
N ASP A 170 -12.12 17.90 -18.27
CA ASP A 170 -11.74 18.17 -19.67
C ASP A 170 -12.21 19.54 -20.18
N ARG A 171 -13.24 20.12 -19.54
CA ARG A 171 -13.81 21.43 -19.88
C ARG A 171 -13.13 22.61 -19.18
N GLN A 172 -12.03 22.38 -18.48
CA GLN A 172 -11.26 23.38 -17.73
C GLN A 172 -12.12 24.24 -16.78
N PRO A 173 -12.80 23.64 -15.79
CA PRO A 173 -13.60 24.38 -14.83
C PRO A 173 -12.74 25.33 -13.98
N SER A 174 -13.37 26.32 -13.34
CA SER A 174 -12.68 27.23 -12.43
C SER A 174 -12.10 26.50 -11.21
N GLU A 175 -11.06 27.06 -10.59
CA GLU A 175 -10.46 26.51 -9.35
C GLU A 175 -11.50 26.31 -8.24
N ALA A 176 -12.44 27.24 -8.10
CA ALA A 176 -13.54 27.14 -7.13
C ALA A 176 -14.43 25.93 -7.43
N ALA A 177 -14.76 25.68 -8.69
CA ALA A 177 -15.55 24.52 -9.10
C ALA A 177 -14.79 23.21 -8.85
N LEU A 178 -13.50 23.14 -9.17
CA LEU A 178 -12.65 21.98 -8.89
C LEU A 178 -12.57 21.69 -7.39
N SER A 179 -12.35 22.72 -6.56
CA SER A 179 -12.33 22.58 -5.10
C SER A 179 -13.65 22.05 -4.54
N LEU A 180 -14.78 22.55 -5.05
CA LEU A 180 -16.11 22.08 -4.65
C LEU A 180 -16.31 20.61 -5.04
N MET A 181 -15.92 20.21 -6.24
CA MET A 181 -15.98 18.81 -6.70
C MET A 181 -15.16 17.89 -5.80
N GLY A 182 -13.95 18.33 -5.37
CA GLY A 182 -13.12 17.56 -4.44
C GLY A 182 -13.78 17.38 -3.07
N VAL A 183 -14.40 18.42 -2.52
CA VAL A 183 -15.14 18.33 -1.23
C VAL A 183 -16.29 17.33 -1.35
N GLN A 184 -17.10 17.42 -2.40
CA GLN A 184 -18.23 16.51 -2.63
C GLN A 184 -17.75 15.06 -2.81
N LEU A 185 -16.60 14.84 -3.48
CA LEU A 185 -16.03 13.52 -3.65
C LEU A 185 -15.65 12.89 -2.30
N ILE A 186 -15.04 13.67 -1.38
CA ILE A 186 -14.72 13.18 -0.04
C ILE A 186 -16.02 12.91 0.77
N ASP A 187 -17.06 13.73 0.61
CA ASP A 187 -18.34 13.53 1.31
C ASP A 187 -19.03 12.24 0.87
N LEU A 188 -19.06 11.97 -0.43
CA LEU A 188 -19.60 10.72 -0.98
C LEU A 188 -18.76 9.51 -0.53
N LEU A 189 -17.44 9.60 -0.60
CA LEU A 189 -16.56 8.55 -0.09
C LEU A 189 -16.84 8.26 1.39
N GLY A 190 -16.92 9.31 2.21
CA GLY A 190 -17.21 9.18 3.65
C GLY A 190 -18.57 8.52 3.92
N THR A 191 -19.59 8.82 3.14
CA THR A 191 -20.92 8.21 3.25
C THR A 191 -20.87 6.75 2.81
N THR A 192 -20.22 6.43 1.69
CA THR A 192 -20.03 5.06 1.23
C THR A 192 -19.38 4.19 2.30
N LEU A 193 -18.32 4.69 2.94
CA LEU A 193 -17.62 3.96 3.99
C LEU A 193 -18.48 3.74 5.25
N LYS A 194 -19.41 4.62 5.55
CA LYS A 194 -20.34 4.48 6.68
C LYS A 194 -21.45 3.47 6.44
N GLU A 195 -21.87 3.27 5.21
CA GLU A 195 -22.97 2.35 4.86
C GLU A 195 -22.56 0.88 4.88
N VAL A 196 -21.25 0.56 4.97
CA VAL A 196 -20.79 -0.84 4.99
C VAL A 196 -21.18 -1.49 6.33
N PRO A 197 -22.14 -2.42 6.36
CA PRO A 197 -22.70 -2.98 7.60
C PRO A 197 -21.66 -3.68 8.48
N SER A 198 -20.64 -4.30 7.88
CA SER A 198 -19.57 -5.00 8.59
C SER A 198 -18.68 -4.08 9.43
N VAL A 199 -18.64 -2.78 9.11
CA VAL A 199 -17.83 -1.76 9.80
C VAL A 199 -18.59 -1.10 10.94
N LEU A 200 -19.92 -1.07 10.87
CA LEU A 200 -20.79 -0.39 11.85
C LEU A 200 -21.31 -1.33 12.97
N GLN A 201 -21.29 -2.64 12.76
CA GLN A 201 -21.91 -3.59 13.70
C GLN A 201 -20.88 -4.36 14.51
N SER A 202 -20.22 -3.75 15.46
CA SER A 202 -20.02 -4.30 16.80
C SER A 202 -18.95 -3.51 17.59
N SER A 203 -19.21 -3.28 18.85
CA SER A 203 -18.20 -3.03 19.89
C SER A 203 -17.03 -4.04 19.82
N VAL A 204 -17.28 -5.26 19.35
CA VAL A 204 -16.32 -6.30 19.02
C VAL A 204 -15.33 -5.87 17.92
N SER A 205 -15.77 -5.14 16.88
CA SER A 205 -14.88 -4.65 15.80
C SER A 205 -13.94 -3.55 16.29
N VAL A 206 -14.42 -2.63 17.15
CA VAL A 206 -13.57 -1.55 17.72
C VAL A 206 -12.52 -2.14 18.66
N VAL A 207 -12.92 -3.06 19.55
CA VAL A 207 -11.99 -3.74 20.46
C VAL A 207 -10.99 -4.59 19.67
N ARG A 208 -11.44 -5.29 18.62
CA ARG A 208 -10.57 -6.07 17.72
C ARG A 208 -9.54 -5.17 17.02
N SER A 209 -9.95 -4.04 16.47
CA SER A 209 -9.06 -3.08 15.80
C SER A 209 -8.06 -2.47 16.78
N ALA A 210 -8.50 -2.15 17.99
CA ALA A 210 -7.60 -1.64 19.04
C ALA A 210 -6.55 -2.70 19.46
N HIS A 211 -6.96 -3.97 19.59
CA HIS A 211 -6.02 -5.07 19.84
C HIS A 211 -5.02 -5.23 18.70
N LEU A 212 -5.48 -5.25 17.45
CA LEU A 212 -4.60 -5.36 16.28
C LEU A 212 -3.60 -4.20 16.20
N ALA A 213 -4.03 -2.95 16.41
CA ALA A 213 -3.15 -1.79 16.42
C ALA A 213 -2.09 -1.85 17.53
N ARG A 214 -2.47 -2.29 18.75
CA ARG A 214 -1.53 -2.47 19.86
C ARG A 214 -0.54 -3.59 19.60
N ILE A 215 -0.98 -4.70 19.02
CA ILE A 215 -0.14 -5.84 18.66
C ILE A 215 0.83 -5.43 17.55
N ASP A 216 0.37 -4.71 16.51
CA ASP A 216 1.22 -4.21 15.42
C ASP A 216 2.32 -3.29 15.96
N ALA A 217 1.96 -2.28 16.76
CA ALA A 217 2.92 -1.38 17.37
C ALA A 217 3.96 -2.13 18.22
N TYR A 218 3.53 -3.11 19.02
CA TYR A 218 4.43 -3.91 19.83
C TYR A 218 5.37 -4.76 18.97
N VAL A 219 4.85 -5.48 17.97
CA VAL A 219 5.66 -6.31 17.07
C VAL A 219 6.71 -5.47 16.35
N ARG A 220 6.34 -4.30 15.84
CA ARG A 220 7.29 -3.39 15.18
C ARG A 220 8.39 -2.90 16.10
N ALA A 221 8.06 -2.59 17.35
CA ALA A 221 9.04 -2.15 18.36
C ALA A 221 10.00 -3.27 18.80
N HIS A 222 9.57 -4.54 18.71
CA HIS A 222 10.33 -5.70 19.20
C HIS A 222 10.68 -6.70 18.08
N LEU A 223 10.69 -6.25 16.83
CA LEU A 223 10.84 -7.12 15.65
C LEU A 223 12.17 -7.90 15.64
N THR A 224 13.21 -7.30 16.24
CA THR A 224 14.56 -7.87 16.35
C THR A 224 14.69 -8.89 17.48
N ASP A 225 13.69 -8.99 18.37
CA ASP A 225 13.70 -9.95 19.47
C ASP A 225 13.48 -11.37 18.93
N PRO A 226 14.46 -12.30 19.07
CA PRO A 226 14.29 -13.69 18.63
C PRO A 226 13.17 -14.44 19.36
N GLY A 227 12.81 -14.01 20.59
CA GLY A 227 11.74 -14.57 21.40
C GLY A 227 10.33 -14.13 20.96
N LEU A 228 10.22 -13.20 20.01
CA LEU A 228 8.93 -12.75 19.52
C LEU A 228 8.19 -13.87 18.78
N SER A 229 7.18 -14.41 19.43
CA SER A 229 6.34 -15.50 18.94
C SER A 229 4.84 -15.21 19.16
N PRO A 230 3.92 -15.93 18.51
CA PRO A 230 2.49 -15.79 18.79
C PRO A 230 2.12 -16.00 20.25
N GLU A 231 2.76 -16.95 20.93
CA GLU A 231 2.55 -17.26 22.35
C GLU A 231 2.99 -16.07 23.23
N ALA A 232 4.20 -15.54 22.99
CA ALA A 232 4.73 -14.38 23.70
C ALA A 232 3.84 -13.14 23.51
N LEU A 233 3.34 -12.93 22.29
CA LEU A 233 2.40 -11.84 21.98
C LEU A 233 1.08 -12.00 22.73
N ALA A 234 0.48 -13.18 22.71
CA ALA A 234 -0.76 -13.46 23.41
C ALA A 234 -0.62 -13.20 24.91
N ALA A 235 0.44 -13.73 25.52
CA ALA A 235 0.75 -13.52 26.94
C ALA A 235 0.96 -12.03 27.26
N ARG A 236 1.74 -11.32 26.44
CA ARG A 236 2.06 -9.89 26.64
C ARG A 236 0.83 -8.99 26.59
N HIS A 237 -0.14 -9.33 25.72
CA HIS A 237 -1.37 -8.54 25.55
C HIS A 237 -2.54 -9.03 26.41
N GLY A 238 -2.34 -10.06 27.25
CA GLY A 238 -3.37 -10.59 28.13
C GLY A 238 -4.53 -11.23 27.38
N ILE A 239 -4.28 -11.81 26.20
CA ILE A 239 -5.27 -12.50 25.38
C ILE A 239 -4.90 -13.96 25.17
N SER A 240 -5.91 -14.81 24.90
CA SER A 240 -5.64 -16.20 24.55
C SER A 240 -4.98 -16.32 23.16
N LEU A 241 -4.12 -17.32 22.97
CA LEU A 241 -3.53 -17.64 21.68
C LEU A 241 -4.62 -17.88 20.60
N ARG A 242 -5.72 -18.54 20.99
CA ARG A 242 -6.88 -18.76 20.13
C ARG A 242 -7.50 -17.43 19.66
N TYR A 243 -7.63 -16.45 20.56
CA TYR A 243 -8.16 -15.12 20.20
C TYR A 243 -7.18 -14.36 19.32
N LEU A 244 -5.88 -14.43 19.59
CA LEU A 244 -4.85 -13.87 18.72
C LEU A 244 -4.96 -14.43 17.29
N HIS A 245 -5.06 -15.75 17.12
CA HIS A 245 -5.25 -16.36 15.80
C HIS A 245 -6.59 -15.94 15.16
N ALA A 246 -7.66 -15.77 15.95
CA ALA A 246 -8.95 -15.29 15.46
C ALA A 246 -8.87 -13.82 14.97
N LEU A 247 -8.05 -12.97 15.59
CA LEU A 247 -7.78 -11.61 15.12
C LEU A 247 -7.17 -11.59 13.72
N PHE A 248 -6.34 -12.60 13.40
CA PHE A 248 -5.65 -12.70 12.11
C PHE A 248 -6.40 -13.57 11.07
N LYS A 249 -7.53 -14.21 11.43
CA LYS A 249 -8.26 -15.10 10.52
C LYS A 249 -8.64 -14.43 9.20
N ASP A 250 -9.04 -13.16 9.26
CA ASP A 250 -9.49 -12.42 8.09
C ASP A 250 -8.34 -11.74 7.32
N THR A 251 -7.10 -11.88 7.79
CA THR A 251 -5.90 -11.31 7.12
C THR A 251 -5.31 -12.26 6.07
N GLY A 252 -5.83 -13.49 5.97
CA GLY A 252 -5.33 -14.50 5.03
C GLY A 252 -3.95 -15.08 5.38
N GLN A 253 -3.33 -14.69 6.52
CA GLN A 253 -2.03 -15.19 6.96
C GLN A 253 -1.99 -15.48 8.46
N SER A 254 -1.09 -16.35 8.89
CA SER A 254 -0.86 -16.59 10.31
C SER A 254 -0.03 -15.48 10.96
N VAL A 255 -0.18 -15.30 12.28
CA VAL A 255 0.64 -14.36 13.07
C VAL A 255 2.14 -14.59 12.88
N ALA A 256 2.58 -15.85 12.89
CA ALA A 256 3.97 -16.23 12.69
C ALA A 256 4.47 -15.85 11.27
N GLN A 257 3.63 -16.04 10.25
CA GLN A 257 3.94 -15.63 8.89
C GLN A 257 4.05 -14.11 8.78
N TRP A 258 3.14 -13.37 9.38
CA TRP A 258 3.16 -11.91 9.42
C TRP A 258 4.42 -11.35 10.10
N ILE A 259 4.82 -11.88 11.27
CA ILE A 259 6.09 -11.50 11.93
C ILE A 259 7.28 -11.77 11.02
N ARG A 260 7.32 -12.94 10.38
CA ARG A 260 8.37 -13.32 9.44
C ARG A 260 8.46 -12.35 8.26
N ASP A 261 7.32 -11.96 7.71
CA ASP A 261 7.25 -11.05 6.59
C ASP A 261 7.74 -9.64 6.95
N LEU A 262 7.41 -9.15 8.14
CA LEU A 262 7.96 -7.89 8.67
C LEU A 262 9.48 -7.96 8.87
N ARG A 263 10.00 -9.08 9.38
CA ARG A 263 11.45 -9.30 9.51
C ARG A 263 12.15 -9.33 8.16
N LEU A 264 11.57 -10.00 7.17
CA LEU A 264 12.11 -10.04 5.81
C LEU A 264 12.10 -8.67 5.15
N GLN A 265 11.07 -7.87 5.39
CA GLN A 265 10.99 -6.49 4.91
C GLN A 265 12.10 -5.63 5.55
N SER A 266 12.26 -5.69 6.87
CA SER A 266 13.34 -4.99 7.57
C SER A 266 14.73 -5.42 7.07
N ALA A 267 14.93 -6.72 6.83
CA ALA A 267 16.17 -7.25 6.29
C ALA A 267 16.44 -6.74 4.86
N TYR A 268 15.43 -6.66 4.02
CA TYR A 268 15.54 -6.09 2.68
C TYR A 268 15.97 -4.62 2.73
N GLU A 269 15.32 -3.81 3.57
CA GLU A 269 15.67 -2.40 3.77
C GLU A 269 17.10 -2.21 4.25
N GLN A 270 17.53 -3.02 5.22
CA GLN A 270 18.91 -3.00 5.71
C GLN A 270 19.93 -3.44 4.65
N LEU A 271 19.62 -4.46 3.84
CA LEU A 271 20.47 -4.90 2.71
C LEU A 271 20.60 -3.80 1.65
N VAL A 272 19.52 -3.09 1.40
CA VAL A 272 19.50 -1.95 0.47
C VAL A 272 20.37 -0.80 0.98
N ALA A 273 20.43 -0.55 2.29
CA ALA A 273 21.24 0.48 2.93
C ALA A 273 22.67 0.04 3.25
N ALA A 274 22.96 -1.28 3.24
CA ALA A 274 24.20 -1.86 3.74
C ALA A 274 25.46 -1.44 2.94
N PRO A 275 26.60 -1.23 3.62
CA PRO A 275 27.88 -1.02 2.97
C PRO A 275 28.39 -2.30 2.28
N ALA A 276 29.30 -2.12 1.31
CA ALA A 276 29.94 -3.24 0.64
C ALA A 276 30.75 -4.06 1.67
N GLY A 277 30.36 -5.32 1.88
CA GLY A 277 31.03 -6.20 2.84
C GLY A 277 30.21 -6.56 4.09
N ALA A 278 28.96 -6.07 4.19
CA ALA A 278 28.07 -6.44 5.29
C ALA A 278 27.92 -7.97 5.41
N SER A 279 27.96 -8.47 6.63
CA SER A 279 27.78 -9.88 6.95
C SER A 279 26.31 -10.25 6.89
N LEU A 280 25.94 -11.18 6.02
CA LEU A 280 24.56 -11.69 5.90
C LEU A 280 24.10 -12.39 7.18
N ALA A 281 25.00 -13.06 7.90
CA ALA A 281 24.69 -13.70 9.16
C ALA A 281 24.33 -12.66 10.23
N GLN A 282 25.16 -11.63 10.39
CA GLN A 282 24.89 -10.55 11.32
C GLN A 282 23.57 -9.83 11.00
N LEU A 283 23.30 -9.60 9.73
CA LEU A 283 22.05 -8.95 9.29
C LEU A 283 20.83 -9.82 9.59
N ALA A 284 20.89 -11.13 9.33
CA ALA A 284 19.82 -12.06 9.67
C ALA A 284 19.49 -12.03 11.16
N TYR A 285 20.54 -12.12 12.02
CA TYR A 285 20.36 -12.04 13.48
C TYR A 285 19.83 -10.66 13.94
N ALA A 286 20.35 -9.56 13.37
CA ALA A 286 19.86 -8.21 13.66
C ALA A 286 18.39 -8.01 13.28
N CYS A 287 17.87 -8.78 12.31
CA CYS A 287 16.46 -8.78 11.95
C CYS A 287 15.61 -9.81 12.71
N GLY A 288 16.16 -10.46 13.73
CA GLY A 288 15.44 -11.40 14.60
C GLY A 288 15.31 -12.82 14.04
N PHE A 289 16.11 -13.22 13.03
CA PHE A 289 16.17 -14.60 12.58
C PHE A 289 17.17 -15.39 13.41
N ASN A 290 16.79 -16.58 13.87
CA ASN A 290 17.66 -17.48 14.64
C ASN A 290 18.59 -18.32 13.75
N ASP A 291 18.29 -18.40 12.44
CA ASP A 291 19.02 -19.26 11.50
C ASP A 291 19.14 -18.56 10.14
N GLN A 292 20.39 -18.40 9.70
CA GLN A 292 20.73 -17.81 8.41
C GLN A 292 20.19 -18.62 7.21
N THR A 293 20.12 -19.94 7.32
CA THR A 293 19.63 -20.80 6.24
C THR A 293 18.14 -20.58 6.04
N GLN A 294 17.37 -20.56 7.13
CA GLN A 294 15.94 -20.26 7.09
C GLN A 294 15.67 -18.84 6.56
N PHE A 295 16.49 -17.86 6.97
CA PHE A 295 16.43 -16.50 6.44
C PHE A 295 16.64 -16.49 4.93
N ASN A 296 17.72 -17.11 4.41
CA ASN A 296 18.03 -17.13 2.99
C ASN A 296 16.89 -17.75 2.15
N HIS A 297 16.33 -18.88 2.62
CA HIS A 297 15.21 -19.53 1.94
C HIS A 297 13.94 -18.67 1.94
N ALA A 298 13.60 -18.09 3.09
CA ALA A 298 12.43 -17.23 3.23
C ALA A 298 12.57 -15.96 2.38
N PHE A 299 13.76 -15.36 2.37
CA PHE A 299 14.07 -14.18 1.60
C PHE A 299 13.98 -14.45 0.08
N LYS A 300 14.61 -15.53 -0.40
CA LYS A 300 14.55 -15.92 -1.81
C LYS A 300 13.14 -16.22 -2.28
N ARG A 301 12.33 -16.87 -1.42
CA ARG A 301 10.91 -17.15 -1.74
C ARG A 301 10.08 -15.87 -1.88
N ARG A 302 10.36 -14.85 -1.06
CA ARG A 302 9.61 -13.59 -1.07
C ARG A 302 10.05 -12.63 -2.18
N TYR A 303 11.37 -12.52 -2.41
CA TYR A 303 11.96 -11.51 -3.30
C TYR A 303 12.51 -12.08 -4.61
N LEU A 304 12.41 -13.41 -4.85
CA LEU A 304 12.85 -14.13 -6.04
C LEU A 304 14.37 -14.15 -6.26
N HIS A 305 15.16 -13.49 -5.43
CA HIS A 305 16.62 -13.51 -5.39
C HIS A 305 17.10 -13.71 -3.95
N SER A 306 18.33 -14.22 -3.82
CA SER A 306 18.94 -14.39 -2.50
C SER A 306 19.46 -13.05 -1.94
N PRO A 307 19.61 -12.93 -0.60
CA PRO A 307 20.23 -11.74 0.00
C PRO A 307 21.63 -11.45 -0.55
N GLY A 308 22.42 -12.51 -0.86
CA GLY A 308 23.76 -12.39 -1.43
C GLY A 308 23.77 -11.87 -2.87
N GLU A 309 22.79 -12.27 -3.68
CA GLU A 309 22.61 -11.74 -5.04
C GLU A 309 22.24 -10.26 -5.00
N LEU A 310 21.37 -9.85 -4.10
CA LEU A 310 21.02 -8.44 -3.92
C LEU A 310 22.23 -7.58 -3.53
N LEU A 311 23.07 -8.03 -2.61
CA LEU A 311 24.31 -7.33 -2.24
C LEU A 311 25.32 -7.25 -3.40
N LYS A 312 25.42 -8.29 -4.23
CA LYS A 312 26.33 -8.32 -5.38
C LYS A 312 25.86 -7.37 -6.50
N SER A 313 24.58 -7.37 -6.84
CA SER A 313 24.04 -6.50 -7.88
C SER A 313 24.27 -5.02 -7.58
N ARG A 314 24.19 -4.63 -6.30
CA ARG A 314 24.45 -3.25 -5.87
C ARG A 314 25.93 -2.85 -5.92
N ARG A 315 26.83 -3.82 -5.75
CA ARG A 315 28.29 -3.57 -5.94
C ARG A 315 28.57 -3.14 -7.38
N ALA A 316 27.94 -3.81 -8.35
CA ALA A 316 28.11 -3.49 -9.77
C ALA A 316 27.59 -2.08 -10.12
N THR A 317 26.47 -1.65 -9.50
CA THR A 317 25.84 -0.34 -9.79
C THR A 317 26.55 0.85 -9.13
N ARG A 318 27.36 0.64 -8.07
CA ARG A 318 28.12 1.71 -7.38
C ARG A 318 29.54 1.90 -7.91
N SER A 319 30.00 1.02 -8.81
CA SER A 319 31.34 1.08 -9.41
C SER A 319 31.33 1.73 -10.81
N HIS A 320 30.21 2.29 -11.21
CA HIS A 320 29.99 3.11 -12.39
C HIS A 320 29.45 4.47 -11.95
#